data_904e642ef615bc594f463aad439951d9
#
_entry.id   904e642ef615bc594f463aad439951d9
#
_cell.length_a   1.000
_cell.length_b   1.000
_cell.length_c   1.000
_cell.angle_alpha   90.00
_cell.angle_beta   90.00
_cell.angle_gamma   90.00
#
_symmetry.space_group_name_H-M   'P 1'
#
loop_
_entity.id
_entity.type
_entity.pdbx_description
1 polymer ?
#
loop_
_entity_poly.entity_id
_entity_poly.type
_entity_poly.pdbx_seq_one_letter_code
_entity_poly.pdbx_strand_id
1 'polypeptide(L)'
;MLKQHYFYLVFMALMSGAFAAGALGDEAADLSGKALFQKFCASCHGDGGKGDGPVAAYMRTPVPDLTQISKRNRGTFPDERVRRMIDGQATDYAHGPRDMPVWGWEFYAREGEDAARRQQVAMYLDRLTNYLRSIQR
;
A
#
# COMPACT_ATOMS: atom_id res chain seq x y z
N MET A 1 51.50 -10.88 -37.07
CA MET A 1 50.96 -11.18 -35.72
C MET A 1 50.19 -10.03 -35.06
N LEU A 2 50.33 -8.78 -35.51
CA LEU A 2 49.64 -7.61 -34.87
C LEU A 2 48.14 -7.45 -35.22
N LYS A 3 47.70 -7.96 -36.39
CA LYS A 3 46.33 -7.81 -36.88
C LYS A 3 45.31 -8.73 -36.17
N GLN A 4 45.75 -9.77 -35.52
CA GLN A 4 44.90 -10.77 -34.88
C GLN A 4 44.48 -10.33 -33.45
N HIS A 5 45.29 -9.51 -32.79
CA HIS A 5 44.95 -9.01 -31.43
C HIS A 5 43.95 -7.82 -31.47
N TYR A 6 43.91 -7.07 -32.56
CA TYR A 6 42.92 -5.99 -32.70
C TYR A 6 41.48 -6.50 -32.86
N PHE A 7 41.32 -7.69 -33.47
CA PHE A 7 40.00 -8.29 -33.69
C PHE A 7 39.39 -8.80 -32.38
N TYR A 8 40.19 -9.30 -31.45
CA TYR A 8 39.73 -9.78 -30.15
C TYR A 8 39.38 -8.64 -29.19
N LEU A 9 40.06 -7.50 -29.26
CA LEU A 9 39.79 -6.35 -28.41
C LEU A 9 38.52 -5.61 -28.84
N VAL A 10 38.18 -5.60 -30.12
CA VAL A 10 36.92 -4.96 -30.63
C VAL A 10 35.71 -5.86 -30.35
N PHE A 11 35.88 -7.19 -30.34
CA PHE A 11 34.78 -8.13 -30.06
C PHE A 11 34.40 -8.19 -28.57
N MET A 12 35.36 -7.91 -27.68
CA MET A 12 35.11 -7.91 -26.24
C MET A 12 34.44 -6.62 -25.74
N ALA A 13 34.48 -5.54 -26.50
CA ALA A 13 33.84 -4.25 -26.14
C ALA A 13 32.34 -4.17 -26.52
N LEU A 14 31.82 -5.13 -27.30
CA LEU A 14 30.42 -5.12 -27.77
C LEU A 14 29.48 -6.02 -26.93
N MET A 15 30.00 -6.74 -25.92
CA MET A 15 29.20 -7.61 -25.05
C MET A 15 28.81 -6.99 -23.70
N SER A 16 29.05 -5.70 -23.46
CA SER A 16 28.79 -5.03 -22.18
C SER A 16 27.64 -4.03 -22.27
N GLY A 17 26.50 -4.40 -22.85
CA GLY A 17 25.40 -3.47 -23.08
C GLY A 17 23.99 -4.05 -22.89
N ALA A 18 23.81 -5.12 -22.13
CA ALA A 18 22.49 -5.64 -21.83
C ALA A 18 22.29 -5.78 -20.31
N PHE A 19 22.32 -4.67 -19.56
CA PHE A 19 21.96 -4.70 -18.14
C PHE A 19 20.62 -4.05 -17.90
N ALA A 20 19.64 -4.90 -17.62
CA ALA A 20 18.59 -4.75 -16.62
C ALA A 20 17.74 -3.47 -16.64
N ALA A 21 16.81 -3.38 -17.62
CA ALA A 21 15.62 -2.52 -17.51
C ALA A 21 14.43 -3.23 -16.82
N GLY A 22 14.65 -4.38 -16.20
CA GLY A 22 13.57 -5.25 -15.71
C GLY A 22 13.18 -5.12 -14.24
N ALA A 23 13.95 -4.41 -13.42
CA ALA A 23 13.76 -4.46 -11.95
C ALA A 23 12.95 -3.30 -11.35
N LEU A 24 12.69 -2.22 -12.08
CA LEU A 24 11.99 -1.04 -11.55
C LEU A 24 10.46 -1.09 -11.69
N GLY A 25 9.93 -2.06 -12.43
CA GLY A 25 8.48 -2.16 -12.67
C GLY A 25 7.70 -2.84 -11.53
N ASP A 26 8.34 -3.75 -10.82
CA ASP A 26 7.64 -4.60 -9.84
C ASP A 26 7.50 -3.94 -8.46
N GLU A 27 8.52 -3.19 -8.01
CA GLU A 27 8.44 -2.43 -6.75
C GLU A 27 7.44 -1.26 -6.83
N ALA A 28 7.35 -0.58 -7.97
CA ALA A 28 6.40 0.52 -8.15
C ALA A 28 4.94 0.03 -8.18
N ALA A 29 4.68 -1.18 -8.68
CA ALA A 29 3.36 -1.81 -8.65
C ALA A 29 2.95 -2.21 -7.21
N ASP A 30 3.88 -2.67 -6.39
CA ASP A 30 3.64 -3.05 -4.99
C ASP A 30 3.30 -1.84 -4.08
N LEU A 31 3.55 -0.62 -4.53
CA LEU A 31 3.26 0.63 -3.82
C LEU A 31 1.93 1.29 -4.23
N SER A 32 1.14 0.73 -5.13
CA SER A 32 -0.18 1.30 -5.46
C SER A 32 -1.15 1.18 -4.28
N GLY A 33 -2.09 2.13 -4.13
CA GLY A 33 -3.11 2.07 -3.07
C GLY A 33 -3.93 0.78 -3.11
N LYS A 34 -4.21 0.26 -4.31
CA LYS A 34 -4.87 -1.04 -4.49
C LYS A 34 -3.99 -2.19 -3.99
N ALA A 35 -2.71 -2.23 -4.34
CA ALA A 35 -1.79 -3.27 -3.91
C ALA A 35 -1.59 -3.25 -2.39
N LEU A 36 -1.43 -2.07 -1.79
CA LEU A 36 -1.38 -1.90 -0.34
C LEU A 36 -2.68 -2.39 0.34
N PHE A 37 -3.84 -2.07 -0.23
CA PHE A 37 -5.13 -2.53 0.28
C PHE A 37 -5.25 -4.06 0.24
N GLN A 38 -4.90 -4.68 -0.87
CA GLN A 38 -4.89 -6.14 -1.03
C GLN A 38 -3.98 -6.81 0.00
N LYS A 39 -2.80 -6.25 0.22
CA LYS A 39 -1.78 -6.80 1.11
C LYS A 39 -2.15 -6.70 2.60
N PHE A 40 -2.74 -5.58 3.02
CA PHE A 40 -2.90 -5.27 4.45
C PHE A 40 -4.36 -5.21 4.93
N CYS A 41 -5.32 -5.03 4.04
CA CYS A 41 -6.70 -4.74 4.42
C CYS A 41 -7.70 -5.82 3.95
N ALA A 42 -7.43 -6.45 2.79
CA ALA A 42 -8.38 -7.34 2.12
C ALA A 42 -8.74 -8.59 2.94
N SER A 43 -7.85 -9.08 3.80
CA SER A 43 -8.13 -10.24 4.67
C SER A 43 -9.38 -10.05 5.53
N CYS A 44 -9.62 -8.83 6.01
CA CYS A 44 -10.82 -8.49 6.78
C CYS A 44 -11.87 -7.80 5.91
N HIS A 45 -11.45 -6.80 5.09
CA HIS A 45 -12.39 -5.96 4.35
C HIS A 45 -12.85 -6.55 3.01
N GLY A 46 -12.28 -7.67 2.57
CA GLY A 46 -12.54 -8.28 1.25
C GLY A 46 -11.84 -7.53 0.12
N ASP A 47 -11.63 -8.20 -1.00
CA ASP A 47 -10.93 -7.63 -2.18
C ASP A 47 -11.63 -6.40 -2.75
N GLY A 48 -12.95 -6.34 -2.61
CA GLY A 48 -13.79 -5.23 -3.03
C GLY A 48 -14.06 -4.19 -1.95
N GLY A 49 -13.53 -4.35 -0.73
CA GLY A 49 -13.76 -3.46 0.40
C GLY A 49 -15.15 -3.55 1.02
N LYS A 50 -15.88 -4.66 0.81
CA LYS A 50 -17.27 -4.82 1.26
C LYS A 50 -17.43 -5.34 2.68
N GLY A 51 -16.35 -5.63 3.39
CA GLY A 51 -16.39 -6.24 4.72
C GLY A 51 -16.56 -7.74 4.69
N ASP A 52 -16.35 -8.37 3.55
CA ASP A 52 -16.58 -9.79 3.25
C ASP A 52 -15.28 -10.60 3.12
N GLY A 53 -14.19 -10.12 3.74
CA GLY A 53 -12.92 -10.84 3.75
C GLY A 53 -12.98 -12.15 4.54
N PRO A 54 -12.07 -13.11 4.26
CA PRO A 54 -12.10 -14.43 4.88
C PRO A 54 -11.99 -14.40 6.40
N VAL A 55 -11.40 -13.35 6.98
CA VAL A 55 -11.28 -13.18 8.45
C VAL A 55 -12.51 -12.51 9.06
N ALA A 56 -13.35 -11.83 8.25
CA ALA A 56 -14.50 -11.05 8.74
C ALA A 56 -15.47 -11.86 9.59
N ALA A 57 -15.72 -13.15 9.22
CA ALA A 57 -16.62 -14.03 9.93
C ALA A 57 -16.16 -14.38 11.38
N TYR A 58 -14.89 -14.18 11.68
CA TYR A 58 -14.29 -14.47 12.98
C TYR A 58 -14.08 -13.22 13.85
N MET A 59 -14.43 -12.04 13.31
CA MET A 59 -14.31 -10.78 14.05
C MET A 59 -15.50 -10.61 15.01
N ARG A 60 -15.24 -10.10 16.23
CA ARG A 60 -16.30 -9.80 17.21
C ARG A 60 -17.19 -8.65 16.77
N THR A 61 -16.59 -7.69 16.09
CA THR A 61 -17.30 -6.53 15.53
C THR A 61 -17.46 -6.72 14.02
N PRO A 62 -18.66 -6.51 13.46
CA PRO A 62 -18.85 -6.62 12.02
C PRO A 62 -17.88 -5.72 11.26
N VAL A 63 -17.18 -6.28 10.27
CA VAL A 63 -16.26 -5.52 9.42
C VAL A 63 -17.06 -4.62 8.49
N PRO A 64 -16.84 -3.29 8.49
CA PRO A 64 -17.68 -2.38 7.72
C PRO A 64 -17.40 -2.46 6.22
N ASP A 65 -18.46 -2.26 5.41
CA ASP A 65 -18.35 -2.03 3.98
C ASP A 65 -17.72 -0.65 3.71
N LEU A 66 -16.47 -0.65 3.24
CA LEU A 66 -15.70 0.56 2.97
C LEU A 66 -16.17 1.29 1.71
N THR A 67 -16.91 0.64 0.81
CA THR A 67 -17.46 1.28 -0.39
C THR A 67 -18.60 2.25 -0.08
N GLN A 68 -19.11 2.25 1.16
CA GLN A 68 -20.23 3.07 1.60
C GLN A 68 -19.80 4.21 2.56
N ILE A 69 -18.50 4.52 2.65
CA ILE A 69 -18.03 5.57 3.56
C ILE A 69 -18.64 6.92 3.19
N SER A 70 -18.59 7.32 1.93
CA SER A 70 -19.18 8.57 1.45
C SER A 70 -20.68 8.63 1.73
N LYS A 71 -21.41 7.55 1.45
CA LYS A 71 -22.85 7.48 1.71
C LYS A 71 -23.19 7.66 3.19
N ARG A 72 -22.43 7.01 4.08
CA ARG A 72 -22.59 7.19 5.54
C ARG A 72 -22.20 8.59 6.01
N ASN A 73 -21.42 9.32 5.22
CA ASN A 73 -20.99 10.69 5.50
C ASN A 73 -21.65 11.73 4.58
N ARG A 74 -22.96 11.59 4.36
CA ARG A 74 -23.79 12.56 3.60
C ARG A 74 -23.30 12.85 2.18
N GLY A 75 -22.74 11.84 1.51
CA GLY A 75 -22.24 11.92 0.14
C GLY A 75 -20.80 12.43 -0.01
N THR A 76 -20.15 12.83 1.06
CA THR A 76 -18.77 13.34 1.03
C THR A 76 -17.80 12.30 1.61
N PHE A 77 -16.71 12.02 0.91
CA PHE A 77 -15.68 11.16 1.44
C PHE A 77 -14.81 11.92 2.47
N PRO A 78 -14.73 11.44 3.73
CA PRO A 78 -14.05 12.17 4.80
C PRO A 78 -12.56 11.77 4.86
N ASP A 79 -11.76 12.27 3.93
CA ASP A 79 -10.36 11.88 3.71
C ASP A 79 -9.53 11.86 4.98
N GLU A 80 -9.48 12.96 5.68
CA GLU A 80 -8.68 13.13 6.87
C GLU A 80 -9.10 12.17 8.00
N ARG A 81 -10.40 11.93 8.15
CA ARG A 81 -10.91 10.97 9.13
C ARG A 81 -10.52 9.55 8.75
N VAL A 82 -10.63 9.18 7.46
CA VAL A 82 -10.24 7.86 6.97
C VAL A 82 -8.74 7.66 7.15
N ARG A 83 -7.93 8.66 6.78
CA ARG A 83 -6.48 8.62 6.96
C ARG A 83 -6.09 8.41 8.42
N ARG A 84 -6.66 9.18 9.35
CA ARG A 84 -6.42 9.02 10.79
C ARG A 84 -6.90 7.67 11.33
N MET A 85 -7.99 7.12 10.76
CA MET A 85 -8.47 5.79 11.11
C MET A 85 -7.43 4.71 10.78
N ILE A 86 -6.87 4.75 9.58
CA ILE A 86 -5.84 3.82 9.13
C ILE A 86 -4.55 3.99 9.96
N ASP A 87 -4.13 5.24 10.18
CA ASP A 87 -2.95 5.59 10.98
C ASP A 87 -3.11 5.25 12.48
N GLY A 88 -4.34 5.00 12.93
CA GLY A 88 -4.64 4.70 14.32
C GLY A 88 -4.73 5.92 15.22
N GLN A 89 -4.71 7.13 14.66
CA GLN A 89 -4.84 8.40 15.39
C GLN A 89 -6.30 8.85 15.56
N ALA A 90 -7.27 8.11 15.03
CA ALA A 90 -8.68 8.39 15.27
C ALA A 90 -9.05 8.07 16.71
N THR A 91 -9.53 9.09 17.43
CA THR A 91 -9.92 9.01 18.85
C THR A 91 -11.41 8.66 19.04
N ASP A 92 -12.14 8.44 17.96
CA ASP A 92 -13.59 8.21 17.94
C ASP A 92 -14.01 6.87 18.58
N TYR A 93 -13.05 6.07 19.04
CA TYR A 93 -13.28 4.82 19.76
C TYR A 93 -13.42 5.04 21.26
N ALA A 94 -14.43 5.75 21.65
CA ALA A 94 -14.73 5.92 23.09
C ALA A 94 -15.13 4.61 23.79
N HIS A 95 -15.34 3.52 23.06
CA HIS A 95 -16.04 2.35 23.60
C HIS A 95 -15.51 1.03 22.99
N GLY A 96 -14.38 0.52 23.44
CA GLY A 96 -13.98 -0.85 23.21
C GLY A 96 -12.62 -1.08 22.55
N PRO A 97 -12.15 -2.35 22.51
CA PRO A 97 -10.87 -2.71 21.91
C PRO A 97 -10.88 -2.46 20.40
N ARG A 98 -9.77 -2.02 19.86
CA ARG A 98 -9.57 -1.92 18.42
C ARG A 98 -9.44 -3.30 17.80
N ASP A 99 -10.43 -3.68 17.03
CA ASP A 99 -10.35 -4.92 16.24
C ASP A 99 -9.50 -4.72 14.97
N MET A 100 -9.39 -3.48 14.46
CA MET A 100 -8.53 -3.12 13.34
C MET A 100 -7.12 -2.74 13.83
N PRO A 101 -6.05 -3.30 13.24
CA PRO A 101 -4.67 -2.90 13.55
C PRO A 101 -4.41 -1.42 13.36
N VAL A 102 -3.44 -0.88 14.11
CA VAL A 102 -2.92 0.47 13.93
C VAL A 102 -1.89 0.44 12.80
N TRP A 103 -2.36 0.61 11.55
CA TRP A 103 -1.51 0.44 10.38
C TRP A 103 -0.39 1.46 10.31
N GLY A 104 -0.57 2.67 10.82
CA GLY A 104 0.52 3.63 10.95
C GLY A 104 1.68 3.04 11.75
N TRP A 105 1.40 2.48 12.92
CA TRP A 105 2.43 1.82 13.74
C TRP A 105 3.07 0.63 13.02
N GLU A 106 2.29 -0.24 12.38
CA GLU A 106 2.80 -1.38 11.62
C GLU A 106 3.71 -0.96 10.47
N PHE A 107 3.37 0.12 9.78
CA PHE A 107 4.20 0.68 8.72
C PHE A 107 5.50 1.29 9.29
N TYR A 108 5.45 2.04 10.38
CA TYR A 108 6.64 2.57 11.04
C TYR A 108 7.55 1.45 11.56
N ALA A 109 6.99 0.39 12.14
CA ALA A 109 7.77 -0.74 12.63
C ALA A 109 8.51 -1.47 11.50
N ARG A 110 7.94 -1.53 10.29
CA ARG A 110 8.56 -2.13 9.11
C ARG A 110 9.61 -1.24 8.48
N GLU A 111 9.30 0.05 8.35
CA GLU A 111 10.13 1.01 7.61
C GLU A 111 11.15 1.73 8.52
N GLY A 112 10.94 1.76 9.85
CA GLY A 112 11.75 2.47 10.83
C GLY A 112 11.36 3.94 11.02
N GLU A 113 12.13 4.68 11.83
CA GLU A 113 11.72 6.01 12.33
C GLU A 113 12.47 7.21 11.73
N ASP A 114 13.35 7.02 10.76
CA ASP A 114 14.04 8.15 10.13
C ASP A 114 13.11 9.01 9.26
N ALA A 115 13.58 10.19 8.83
CA ALA A 115 12.77 11.15 8.08
C ALA A 115 12.27 10.60 6.72
N ALA A 116 13.11 9.84 6.02
CA ALA A 116 12.75 9.24 4.73
C ALA A 116 11.62 8.21 4.90
N ARG A 117 11.67 7.45 5.97
CA ARG A 117 10.67 6.41 6.28
C ARG A 117 9.36 6.99 6.77
N ARG A 118 9.38 8.08 7.54
CA ARG A 118 8.15 8.84 7.85
C ARG A 118 7.45 9.33 6.58
N GLN A 119 8.21 9.79 5.60
CA GLN A 119 7.67 10.18 4.30
C GLN A 119 7.07 8.99 3.55
N GLN A 120 7.71 7.83 3.59
CA GLN A 120 7.19 6.59 3.01
C GLN A 120 5.86 6.17 3.64
N VAL A 121 5.74 6.19 4.96
CA VAL A 121 4.50 5.87 5.67
C VAL A 121 3.39 6.85 5.31
N ALA A 122 3.68 8.14 5.29
CA ALA A 122 2.72 9.16 4.85
C ALA A 122 2.19 8.87 3.44
N MET A 123 3.08 8.49 2.52
CA MET A 123 2.72 8.11 1.16
C MET A 123 1.84 6.85 1.10
N TYR A 124 2.08 5.85 1.93
CA TYR A 124 1.21 4.66 2.01
C TYR A 124 -0.20 5.01 2.49
N LEU A 125 -0.30 5.83 3.54
CA LEU A 125 -1.58 6.30 4.07
C LEU A 125 -2.36 7.11 3.02
N ASP A 126 -1.70 7.99 2.29
CA ASP A 126 -2.32 8.79 1.23
C ASP A 126 -2.78 7.91 0.06
N ARG A 127 -1.99 6.94 -0.37
CA ARG A 127 -2.36 6.00 -1.44
C ARG A 127 -3.54 5.12 -1.04
N LEU A 128 -3.55 4.59 0.19
CA LEU A 128 -4.67 3.83 0.73
C LEU A 128 -5.95 4.67 0.80
N THR A 129 -5.86 5.90 1.31
CA THR A 129 -7.00 6.83 1.40
C THR A 129 -7.56 7.14 0.01
N ASN A 130 -6.68 7.43 -0.96
CA ASN A 130 -7.07 7.68 -2.35
C ASN A 130 -7.74 6.46 -3.00
N TYR A 131 -7.22 5.27 -2.75
CA TYR A 131 -7.83 4.03 -3.25
C TYR A 131 -9.23 3.84 -2.65
N LEU A 132 -9.38 4.01 -1.33
CA LEU A 132 -10.70 3.91 -0.68
C LEU A 132 -11.68 4.95 -1.22
N ARG A 133 -11.24 6.17 -1.53
CA ARG A 133 -12.08 7.18 -2.20
C ARG A 133 -12.53 6.71 -3.59
N SER A 134 -11.65 6.06 -4.34
CA SER A 134 -11.94 5.62 -5.71
C SER A 134 -12.96 4.49 -5.82
N ILE A 135 -13.16 3.72 -4.75
CA ILE A 135 -14.09 2.59 -4.72
C ILE A 135 -15.46 2.93 -4.10
N GLN A 136 -15.74 4.22 -3.81
CA GLN A 136 -17.02 4.64 -3.25
C GLN A 136 -18.20 4.43 -4.22
N ARG A 137 -19.39 4.13 -3.68
CA ARG A 137 -20.64 3.82 -4.43
C ARG A 137 -21.83 4.56 -3.85
#